data_162706045983edb754fa65b9a8bf977d
#
_entry.id   162706045983edb754fa65b9a8bf977d
#
_cell.length_a   1.000
_cell.length_b   1.000
_cell.length_c   1.000
_cell.angle_alpha   90.00
_cell.angle_beta   90.00
_cell.angle_gamma   90.00
#
_symmetry.space_group_name_H-M   'P 1'
#
loop_
_entity.id
_entity.type
_entity.pdbx_description
1 polymer ?
#
loop_
_entity_poly.entity_id
_entity_poly.type
_entity_poly.pdbx_seq_one_letter_code
_entity_poly.pdbx_strand_id
1 'polypeptide(L)' 'MVKAIILVKSPKKLIAARLRKINCVSESFPVSGQFDAVVVIKINELNEIKDITNEIQKISGVERTETMVVVNT' A
#
# COMPACT_ATOMS: atom_id res chain seq x y z
N MET A 1 -14.42 -1.89 -10.51
CA MET A 1 -13.30 -1.44 -9.69
C MET A 1 -12.28 -2.54 -9.50
N VAL A 2 -11.03 -2.19 -9.54
CA VAL A 2 -9.94 -3.12 -9.27
C VAL A 2 -9.49 -2.94 -7.83
N LYS A 3 -9.33 -4.05 -7.13
CA LYS A 3 -8.83 -4.06 -5.76
C LYS A 3 -7.40 -4.58 -5.76
N ALA A 4 -6.53 -3.91 -5.04
CA ALA A 4 -5.14 -4.31 -4.92
C ALA A 4 -4.69 -4.20 -3.47
N ILE A 5 -3.68 -4.97 -3.12
CA ILE A 5 -3.09 -4.99 -1.80
C ILE A 5 -1.62 -4.65 -1.95
N ILE A 6 -1.16 -3.65 -1.20
CA ILE A 6 0.24 -3.26 -1.22
C ILE A 6 0.83 -3.57 0.15
N LEU A 7 1.87 -4.38 0.16
CA LEU A 7 2.63 -4.70 1.36
C LEU A 7 3.79 -3.72 1.44
N VAL A 8 3.98 -3.12 2.60
CA VAL A 8 4.98 -2.06 2.79
C VAL A 8 5.95 -2.46 3.88
N LYS A 9 7.23 -2.39 3.57
CA LYS A 9 8.28 -2.62 4.55
C LYS A 9 8.79 -1.28 5.06
N SER A 10 8.59 -1.05 6.36
CA SER A 10 9.01 0.17 7.03
C SER A 10 9.42 -0.18 8.46
N PRO A 11 10.61 -0.77 8.66
CA PRO A 11 10.98 -1.34 9.95
C PRO A 11 11.23 -0.30 11.04
N LYS A 12 11.48 0.96 10.67
CA LYS A 12 11.85 1.99 11.64
C LYS A 12 10.71 2.94 12.01
N LYS A 13 9.57 2.89 11.30
CA LYS A 13 8.46 3.80 11.53
C LYS A 13 7.13 3.13 11.34
N LEU A 14 6.16 3.44 12.19
CA LEU A 14 4.78 3.05 11.99
C LEU A 14 4.14 4.03 11.01
N ILE A 15 3.76 3.56 9.84
CA ILE A 15 3.28 4.42 8.77
C ILE A 15 1.84 4.14 8.35
N ALA A 16 1.17 3.17 8.97
CA ALA A 16 -0.18 2.79 8.56
C ALA A 16 -1.15 3.98 8.58
N ALA A 17 -1.07 4.82 9.63
CA ALA A 17 -1.93 6.00 9.72
C ALA A 17 -1.66 7.01 8.60
N ARG A 18 -0.41 7.15 8.21
CA ARG A 18 -0.02 8.04 7.11
C ARG A 18 -0.49 7.50 5.77
N LEU A 19 -0.43 6.20 5.58
CA LEU A 19 -0.88 5.56 4.36
C LEU A 19 -2.39 5.72 4.16
N ARG A 20 -3.16 5.77 5.23
CA ARG A 20 -4.61 5.98 5.15
C ARG A 20 -4.99 7.30 4.50
N LYS A 21 -4.10 8.28 4.51
CA LYS A 21 -4.34 9.60 3.93
C LYS A 21 -4.14 9.64 2.42
N ILE A 22 -3.58 8.59 1.85
CA ILE A 22 -3.36 8.52 0.41
C ILE A 22 -4.71 8.27 -0.28
N ASN A 23 -4.95 8.97 -1.37
CA ASN A 23 -6.17 8.81 -2.16
C ASN A 23 -6.30 7.36 -2.64
N CYS A 24 -7.51 6.85 -2.72
CA CYS A 24 -7.84 5.48 -3.14
C CYS A 24 -7.56 4.40 -2.10
N VAL A 25 -6.96 4.74 -0.96
CA VAL A 25 -6.75 3.78 0.12
C VAL A 25 -8.07 3.56 0.86
N SER A 26 -8.54 2.32 0.86
CA SER A 26 -9.76 1.97 1.60
C SER A 26 -9.44 1.48 3.01
N GLU A 27 -8.31 0.81 3.19
CA GLU A 27 -7.87 0.32 4.49
C GLU A 27 -6.35 0.36 4.57
N SER A 28 -5.84 0.59 5.77
CA SER A 28 -4.42 0.45 6.05
C SER A 28 -4.26 0.05 7.51
N PHE A 29 -3.42 -0.94 7.75
CA PHE A 29 -3.20 -1.43 9.10
C PHE A 29 -1.79 -1.99 9.23
N PRO A 30 -1.22 -1.94 10.45
CA PRO A 30 0.10 -2.52 10.67
C PRO A 30 0.02 -4.05 10.74
N VAL A 31 1.11 -4.69 10.36
CA VAL A 31 1.26 -6.15 10.46
C VAL A 31 2.66 -6.46 10.97
N SER A 32 2.88 -7.71 11.36
CA SER A 32 4.21 -8.19 11.73
C SER A 32 4.64 -9.25 10.73
N GLY A 33 5.94 -9.52 10.68
CA GLY A 33 6.51 -10.50 9.77
C GLY A 33 7.45 -9.84 8.76
N GLN A 34 7.39 -10.27 7.52
CA GLN A 34 8.27 -9.74 6.47
C GLN A 34 7.94 -8.32 6.07
N PHE A 35 6.72 -7.87 6.33
CA PHE A 35 6.29 -6.51 6.03
C PHE A 35 5.70 -5.88 7.28
N ASP A 36 5.61 -4.55 7.27
CA ASP A 36 5.22 -3.78 8.46
C ASP A 36 3.83 -3.17 8.34
N ALA A 37 3.33 -3.00 7.14
CA ALA A 37 2.00 -2.44 6.91
C ALA A 37 1.36 -3.05 5.68
N VAL A 38 0.03 -3.08 5.68
CA VAL A 38 -0.77 -3.51 4.54
C VAL A 38 -1.67 -2.35 4.14
N VAL A 39 -1.73 -2.07 2.85
CA VAL A 39 -2.62 -1.07 2.27
C VAL A 39 -3.55 -1.75 1.29
N VAL A 40 -4.85 -1.52 1.46
CA VAL A 40 -5.85 -2.00 0.51
C VAL A 40 -6.35 -0.81 -0.29
N ILE A 41 -6.27 -0.90 -1.60
CA ILE A 41 -6.69 0.18 -2.50
C ILE A 41 -7.79 -0.31 -3.44
N LYS A 42 -8.66 0.62 -3.83
CA LYS A 42 -9.68 0.40 -4.85
C LYS A 42 -9.47 1.44 -5.93
N ILE A 43 -9.24 0.99 -7.14
CA ILE A 43 -8.89 1.84 -8.26
C ILE A 43 -9.76 1.50 -9.48
N ASN A 44 -9.83 2.41 -10.43
CA ASN A 44 -10.58 2.17 -11.65
C ASN A 44 -9.71 1.53 -12.73
N GLU A 45 -8.43 1.87 -12.78
CA GLU A 45 -7.51 1.38 -13.80
C GLU A 45 -6.21 0.92 -13.17
N LEU A 46 -5.59 -0.11 -13.75
CA LEU A 46 -4.37 -0.69 -13.22
C LEU A 46 -3.20 0.29 -13.19
N ASN A 47 -3.16 1.26 -14.11
CA ASN A 47 -2.07 2.24 -14.12
C ASN A 47 -2.06 3.16 -12.89
N GLU A 48 -3.18 3.25 -12.18
CA GLU A 48 -3.23 4.03 -10.93
C GLU A 48 -2.36 3.42 -9.84
N ILE A 49 -2.09 2.10 -9.91
CA ILE A 49 -1.22 1.42 -8.96
C ILE A 49 0.17 2.05 -8.96
N LYS A 50 0.67 2.38 -10.14
CA LYS A 50 2.00 2.97 -10.28
C LYS A 50 2.10 4.29 -9.53
N ASP A 51 1.08 5.14 -9.66
CA ASP A 51 1.06 6.44 -8.99
C ASP A 51 1.00 6.29 -7.48
N ILE A 52 0.14 5.38 -7.00
CA ILE A 52 0.00 5.14 -5.57
C ILE A 52 1.28 4.54 -4.98
N THR A 53 1.87 3.60 -5.69
CA THR A 53 3.13 2.97 -5.25
C THR A 53 4.25 4.01 -5.17
N ASN A 54 4.32 4.92 -6.15
CA ASN A 54 5.31 5.99 -6.13
C ASN A 54 5.11 6.90 -4.93
N GLU A 55 3.87 7.24 -4.60
CA GLU A 55 3.59 8.04 -3.41
C GLU A 55 4.05 7.35 -2.13
N ILE A 56 3.77 6.06 -2.01
CA ILE A 56 4.16 5.29 -0.85
C ILE A 56 5.69 5.25 -0.72
N GLN A 57 6.38 5.03 -1.82
CA GLN A 57 7.83 4.93 -1.83
C GLN A 57 8.53 6.25 -1.47
N LYS A 58 7.84 7.37 -1.61
CA LYS A 58 8.38 8.67 -1.22
C LYS A 58 8.32 8.92 0.29
N ILE A 59 7.56 8.11 1.02
CA ILE A 59 7.45 8.26 2.47
C ILE A 59 8.76 7.84 3.13
N SER A 60 9.29 8.72 3.97
CA SER A 60 10.52 8.43 4.71
C SER A 60 10.33 7.18 5.59
N GLY A 61 11.25 6.25 5.51
CA GLY A 61 11.21 5.00 6.26
C GLY A 61 10.73 3.81 5.46
N VAL A 62 10.09 4.00 4.31
CA VAL A 62 9.67 2.92 3.44
C VAL A 62 10.90 2.38 2.70
N GLU A 63 11.17 1.09 2.90
CA GLU A 63 12.30 0.42 2.26
C GLU A 63 11.89 -0.33 1.00
N ARG A 64 10.71 -0.94 1.02
CA ARG A 64 10.28 -1.80 -0.07
C ARG A 64 8.77 -1.92 -0.07
N THR A 65 8.19 -2.08 -1.25
CA THR A 65 6.77 -2.37 -1.41
C THR A 65 6.59 -3.57 -2.32
N GLU A 66 5.49 -4.28 -2.12
CA GLU A 66 5.10 -5.39 -2.98
C GLU A 66 3.61 -5.29 -3.23
N THR A 67 3.20 -5.30 -4.48
CA THR A 67 1.81 -5.10 -4.87
C THR A 67 1.21 -6.40 -5.41
N MET A 68 0.01 -6.72 -4.91
CA MET A 68 -0.75 -7.86 -5.39
C MET A 68 -2.12 -7.36 -5.86
N VAL A 69 -2.51 -7.75 -7.06
CA VAL A 69 -3.82 -7.39 -7.61
C VAL A 69 -4.78 -8.52 -7.32
N VAL A 70 -5.96 -8.19 -6.78
CA VAL A 70 -6.98 -9.20 -6.50
C VAL A 70 -7.60 -9.64 -7.82
N VAL A 71 -7.59 -10.93 -8.06
CA VAL A 71 -8.14 -11.54 -9.29
C VAL A 71 -9.47 -12.17 -8.93
N ASN A 72 -10.49 -11.87 -9.72
CA ASN A 72 -11.80 -12.52 -9.56
C ASN A 72 -11.75 -13.94 -10.12
N THR A 73 -12.23 -14.86 -9.33
CA THR A 73 -12.30 -16.27 -9.72
C THR A 73 -13.73 -16.72 -9.94
#